data_336008cb00ffd39864fd23349901bfe0
#
_entry.id   336008cb00ffd39864fd23349901bfe0
#
_cell.length_a   1.000
_cell.length_b   1.000
_cell.length_c   1.000
_cell.angle_alpha   90.00
_cell.angle_beta   90.00
_cell.angle_gamma   90.00
#
_symmetry.space_group_name_H-M   'P 1'
#
loop_
_entity.id
_entity.type
_entity.pdbx_description
1 polymer ?
#
loop_
_entity_poly.entity_id
_entity_poly.type
_entity_poly.pdbx_seq_one_letter_code
_entity_poly.pdbx_strand_id
1 'polypeptide(L)'
;MTENTNTFDTIVIGAGMAGGWAAKEFSEQGFKTLLLERGPNVEHLKDYPTTNMQPWEFKHRGQLTAKEISDNPVASSCYAFREDAKHFFVKDKEHEYVQKKPFQWIRGYQVGGKSIMWARQVQRWSTYDFEGPARDGFAVEWPIGYND
;
A
#
# COMPACT_ATOMS: atom_id res chain seq x y z
N MET A 1 -41.11 4.24 14.41
CA MET A 1 -40.09 3.45 13.66
C MET A 1 -39.06 4.45 13.22
N THR A 2 -37.92 4.52 13.88
CA THR A 2 -36.79 5.35 13.43
C THR A 2 -36.19 4.66 12.25
N GLU A 3 -36.36 5.20 11.05
CA GLU A 3 -35.61 4.79 9.88
C GLU A 3 -34.12 4.99 10.19
N ASN A 4 -33.43 3.88 10.36
CA ASN A 4 -31.98 3.89 10.50
C ASN A 4 -31.36 4.09 9.12
N THR A 5 -31.48 5.31 8.61
CA THR A 5 -30.91 5.68 7.31
C THR A 5 -29.39 5.83 7.48
N ASN A 6 -28.66 4.72 7.30
CA ASN A 6 -27.21 4.74 7.12
C ASN A 6 -26.87 5.37 5.75
N THR A 7 -27.27 6.62 5.56
CA THR A 7 -26.93 7.41 4.38
C THR A 7 -25.60 8.10 4.60
N PHE A 8 -24.76 8.10 3.59
CA PHE A 8 -23.46 8.76 3.57
C PHE A 8 -23.43 9.72 2.36
N ASP A 9 -22.79 10.86 2.52
CA ASP A 9 -22.62 11.83 1.44
C ASP A 9 -21.54 11.34 0.45
N THR A 10 -20.55 10.62 0.96
CA THR A 10 -19.43 10.12 0.17
C THR A 10 -19.04 8.71 0.59
N ILE A 11 -18.69 7.87 -0.39
CA ILE A 11 -18.12 6.54 -0.17
C ILE A 11 -16.73 6.50 -0.81
N VAL A 12 -15.72 6.22 -0.01
CA VAL A 12 -14.34 6.02 -0.45
C VAL A 12 -14.01 4.53 -0.39
N ILE A 13 -13.53 3.97 -1.49
CA ILE A 13 -13.19 2.55 -1.59
C ILE A 13 -11.68 2.37 -1.57
N GLY A 14 -11.17 1.72 -0.53
CA GLY A 14 -9.76 1.48 -0.27
C GLY A 14 -9.14 2.52 0.66
N ALA A 15 -8.51 2.04 1.75
CA ALA A 15 -7.85 2.85 2.77
C ALA A 15 -6.32 2.95 2.56
N GLY A 16 -5.87 2.93 1.31
CA GLY A 16 -4.48 3.21 0.95
C GLY A 16 -4.18 4.71 0.93
N MET A 17 -3.03 5.11 0.41
CA MET A 17 -2.59 6.52 0.36
C MET A 17 -3.65 7.45 -0.25
N ALA A 18 -4.15 7.14 -1.43
CA ALA A 18 -5.13 8.00 -2.12
C ALA A 18 -6.48 8.04 -1.38
N GLY A 19 -6.99 6.87 -0.95
CA GLY A 19 -8.27 6.80 -0.26
C GLY A 19 -8.24 7.44 1.13
N GLY A 20 -7.13 7.30 1.86
CA GLY A 20 -6.94 7.97 3.15
C GLY A 20 -6.99 9.50 3.01
N TRP A 21 -6.30 10.06 2.01
CA TRP A 21 -6.36 11.49 1.72
C TRP A 21 -7.76 11.94 1.29
N ALA A 22 -8.40 11.21 0.38
CA ALA A 22 -9.76 11.54 -0.06
C ALA A 22 -10.75 11.54 1.11
N ALA A 23 -10.69 10.51 1.98
CA ALA A 23 -11.55 10.43 3.15
C ALA A 23 -11.29 11.58 4.14
N LYS A 24 -10.02 11.95 4.34
CA LYS A 24 -9.63 13.11 5.16
C LYS A 24 -10.26 14.38 4.61
N GLU A 25 -10.02 14.71 3.34
CA GLU A 25 -10.50 15.94 2.71
C GLU A 25 -12.03 16.04 2.75
N PHE A 26 -12.76 14.97 2.39
CA PHE A 26 -14.21 14.98 2.48
C PHE A 26 -14.73 15.17 3.91
N SER A 27 -14.10 14.50 4.88
CA SER A 27 -14.51 14.62 6.29
C SER A 27 -14.24 16.01 6.85
N GLU A 28 -13.11 16.64 6.50
CA GLU A 28 -12.77 18.01 6.93
C GLU A 28 -13.68 19.06 6.30
N GLN A 29 -14.24 18.79 5.12
CA GLN A 29 -15.27 19.63 4.49
C GLN A 29 -16.67 19.37 5.03
N GLY A 30 -16.84 18.48 6.02
CA GLY A 30 -18.09 18.22 6.70
C GLY A 30 -18.97 17.14 6.05
N PHE A 31 -18.49 16.43 5.02
CA PHE A 31 -19.22 15.31 4.44
C PHE A 31 -19.21 14.10 5.37
N LYS A 32 -20.37 13.44 5.53
CA LYS A 32 -20.48 12.16 6.19
C LYS A 32 -19.88 11.07 5.29
N THR A 33 -18.62 10.73 5.52
CA THR A 33 -17.82 9.87 4.66
C THR A 33 -17.79 8.44 5.17
N LEU A 34 -18.08 7.47 4.30
CA LEU A 34 -17.85 6.04 4.54
C LEU A 34 -16.57 5.59 3.83
N LEU A 35 -15.60 5.11 4.60
CA LEU A 35 -14.39 4.49 4.05
C LEU A 35 -14.50 2.96 4.14
N LEU A 36 -14.44 2.31 3.00
CA LEU A 36 -14.48 0.85 2.89
C LEU A 36 -13.08 0.30 2.55
N GLU A 37 -12.62 -0.65 3.35
CA GLU A 37 -11.38 -1.36 3.11
C GLU A 37 -11.64 -2.88 3.07
N ARG A 38 -11.00 -3.59 2.15
CA ARG A 38 -11.17 -5.05 2.01
C ARG A 38 -10.30 -5.86 2.97
N GLY A 39 -9.20 -5.29 3.43
CA GLY A 39 -8.24 -5.96 4.30
C GLY A 39 -8.45 -5.63 5.78
N PRO A 40 -7.71 -6.29 6.67
CA PRO A 40 -7.80 -6.07 8.10
C PRO A 40 -7.25 -4.70 8.52
N ASN A 41 -7.65 -4.26 9.71
CA ASN A 41 -6.95 -3.20 10.40
C ASN A 41 -5.56 -3.67 10.82
N VAL A 42 -4.58 -2.76 10.81
CA VAL A 42 -3.21 -3.01 11.27
C VAL A 42 -2.98 -2.22 12.55
N GLU A 43 -2.70 -2.92 13.63
CA GLU A 43 -2.45 -2.33 14.93
C GLU A 43 -0.94 -2.28 15.21
N HIS A 44 -0.45 -1.11 15.58
CA HIS A 44 0.97 -0.92 15.93
C HIS A 44 1.39 -1.88 17.06
N LEU A 45 2.58 -2.41 16.98
CA LEU A 45 3.15 -3.45 17.86
C LEU A 45 2.49 -4.83 17.75
N LYS A 46 1.18 -4.93 17.65
CA LYS A 46 0.46 -6.21 17.57
C LYS A 46 0.74 -6.94 16.25
N ASP A 47 0.63 -6.20 15.14
CA ASP A 47 0.82 -6.75 13.79
C ASP A 47 2.25 -6.58 13.27
N TYR A 48 3.17 -6.20 14.15
CA TYR A 48 4.61 -6.07 13.88
C TYR A 48 5.41 -7.00 14.81
N PRO A 49 5.31 -8.33 14.62
CA PRO A 49 5.83 -9.31 15.57
C PRO A 49 7.34 -9.25 15.76
N THR A 50 8.07 -8.65 14.83
CA THR A 50 9.54 -8.54 14.85
C THR A 50 10.06 -7.22 15.41
N THR A 51 9.19 -6.29 15.86
CA THR A 51 9.59 -4.94 16.28
C THR A 51 10.65 -4.92 17.38
N ASN A 52 10.56 -5.84 18.32
CA ASN A 52 11.48 -5.93 19.46
C ASN A 52 12.54 -7.06 19.30
N MET A 53 12.62 -7.66 18.11
CA MET A 53 13.56 -8.73 17.81
C MET A 53 14.79 -8.18 17.11
N GLN A 54 15.93 -8.79 17.38
CA GLN A 54 17.14 -8.53 16.61
C GLN A 54 17.09 -9.32 15.28
N PRO A 55 17.73 -8.87 14.20
CA PRO A 55 17.65 -9.55 12.89
C PRO A 55 18.07 -11.04 12.91
N TRP A 56 18.97 -11.43 13.81
CA TRP A 56 19.40 -12.82 13.95
C TRP A 56 18.40 -13.71 14.69
N GLU A 57 17.44 -13.11 15.40
CA GLU A 57 16.34 -13.81 16.09
C GLU A 57 15.17 -14.11 15.16
N PHE A 58 15.14 -13.48 13.99
CA PHE A 58 14.08 -13.72 13.00
C PHE A 58 14.11 -15.17 12.56
N LYS A 59 12.93 -15.74 12.35
CA LYS A 59 12.77 -17.06 11.77
C LYS A 59 13.58 -17.16 10.47
N HIS A 60 14.30 -18.24 10.30
CA HIS A 60 15.24 -18.44 9.19
C HIS A 60 16.24 -17.27 8.99
N ARG A 61 16.59 -16.54 10.05
CA ARG A 61 17.44 -15.34 10.00
C ARG A 61 16.93 -14.29 8.99
N GLY A 62 15.61 -14.14 8.90
CA GLY A 62 14.96 -13.21 8.01
C GLY A 62 14.85 -13.67 6.55
N GLN A 63 15.33 -14.86 6.22
CA GLN A 63 15.26 -15.41 4.87
C GLN A 63 13.92 -16.09 4.61
N LEU A 64 13.46 -16.05 3.37
CA LEU A 64 12.30 -16.80 2.91
C LEU A 64 12.69 -18.25 2.65
N THR A 65 11.76 -19.16 2.89
CA THR A 65 11.90 -20.56 2.47
C THR A 65 11.67 -20.72 0.96
N ALA A 66 12.23 -21.77 0.36
CA ALA A 66 12.01 -22.08 -1.04
C ALA A 66 10.51 -22.25 -1.37
N LYS A 67 9.74 -22.79 -0.42
CA LYS A 67 8.28 -22.91 -0.55
C LYS A 67 7.61 -21.55 -0.62
N GLU A 68 7.94 -20.62 0.25
CA GLU A 68 7.37 -19.26 0.26
C GLU A 68 7.67 -18.51 -1.02
N ILE A 69 8.88 -18.63 -1.55
CA ILE A 69 9.26 -18.06 -2.85
C ILE A 69 8.44 -18.67 -3.98
N SER A 70 8.32 -20.00 -4.00
CA SER A 70 7.52 -20.72 -5.02
C SER A 70 6.03 -20.40 -4.95
N ASP A 71 5.49 -20.18 -3.75
CA ASP A 71 4.09 -19.85 -3.55
C ASP A 71 3.78 -18.36 -3.84
N ASN A 72 4.78 -17.52 -3.87
CA ASN A 72 4.64 -16.07 -4.07
C ASN A 72 5.66 -15.52 -5.09
N PRO A 73 5.60 -15.97 -6.36
CA PRO A 73 6.62 -15.60 -7.36
C PRO A 73 6.65 -14.11 -7.69
N VAL A 74 5.53 -13.41 -7.58
CA VAL A 74 5.45 -11.96 -7.80
C VAL A 74 5.86 -11.20 -6.54
N ALA A 75 5.26 -11.52 -5.40
CA ALA A 75 5.57 -10.84 -4.15
C ALA A 75 7.04 -11.03 -3.75
N SER A 76 7.61 -12.22 -3.94
CA SER A 76 9.02 -12.53 -3.62
C SER A 76 10.04 -11.81 -4.50
N SER A 77 9.63 -11.23 -5.62
CA SER A 77 10.48 -10.35 -6.43
C SER A 77 10.74 -8.99 -5.77
N CYS A 78 9.91 -8.63 -4.77
CA CYS A 78 10.08 -7.40 -4.01
C CYS A 78 11.10 -7.60 -2.88
N TYR A 79 12.09 -6.73 -2.80
CA TYR A 79 13.14 -6.76 -1.76
C TYR A 79 12.58 -6.70 -0.33
N ALA A 80 11.41 -6.11 -0.15
CA ALA A 80 10.75 -5.96 1.15
C ALA A 80 9.88 -7.18 1.53
N PHE A 81 9.70 -8.16 0.63
CA PHE A 81 9.01 -9.42 0.94
C PHE A 81 9.95 -10.34 1.70
N ARG A 82 10.05 -10.11 2.99
CA ARG A 82 10.95 -10.82 3.91
C ARG A 82 10.18 -11.32 5.11
N GLU A 83 10.83 -12.10 5.97
CA GLU A 83 10.22 -12.71 7.16
C GLU A 83 9.50 -11.71 8.06
N ASP A 84 10.05 -10.52 8.19
CA ASP A 84 9.52 -9.44 9.04
C ASP A 84 8.31 -8.70 8.44
N ALA A 85 8.15 -8.73 7.12
CA ALA A 85 7.15 -7.91 6.42
C ALA A 85 6.22 -8.70 5.48
N LYS A 86 6.51 -9.98 5.19
CA LYS A 86 5.76 -10.78 4.20
C LYS A 86 4.26 -10.90 4.48
N HIS A 87 3.83 -10.78 5.74
CA HIS A 87 2.43 -10.87 6.14
C HIS A 87 1.59 -9.67 5.68
N PHE A 88 2.21 -8.55 5.34
CA PHE A 88 1.54 -7.39 4.74
C PHE A 88 1.32 -7.51 3.24
N PHE A 89 1.95 -8.48 2.59
CA PHE A 89 1.83 -8.69 1.15
C PHE A 89 0.69 -9.65 0.83
N VAL A 90 -0.02 -9.34 -0.24
CA VAL A 90 -1.01 -10.26 -0.79
C VAL A 90 -0.30 -11.48 -1.34
N LYS A 91 -0.74 -12.66 -0.94
CA LYS A 91 -0.18 -13.93 -1.38
C LYS A 91 -0.66 -14.25 -2.80
N ASP A 92 0.28 -14.54 -3.69
CA ASP A 92 0.01 -14.70 -5.10
C ASP A 92 -0.93 -15.87 -5.39
N LYS A 93 -0.75 -17.02 -4.72
CA LYS A 93 -1.60 -18.19 -4.89
C LYS A 93 -3.03 -18.03 -4.36
N GLU A 94 -3.23 -17.15 -3.37
CA GLU A 94 -4.56 -16.92 -2.78
C GLU A 94 -5.35 -15.87 -3.58
N HIS A 95 -4.65 -15.02 -4.32
CA HIS A 95 -5.23 -13.91 -5.06
C HIS A 95 -4.58 -13.75 -6.44
N GLU A 96 -4.84 -14.71 -7.30
CA GLU A 96 -4.35 -14.67 -8.67
C GLU A 96 -4.90 -13.47 -9.45
N TYR A 97 -4.17 -13.03 -10.47
CA TYR A 97 -4.63 -12.01 -11.41
C TYR A 97 -4.23 -12.37 -12.84
N VAL A 98 -5.03 -11.93 -13.80
CA VAL A 98 -4.79 -12.17 -15.21
C VAL A 98 -3.92 -11.06 -15.80
N GLN A 99 -2.78 -11.45 -16.37
CA GLN A 99 -1.88 -10.54 -17.06
C GLN A 99 -2.19 -10.53 -18.57
N LYS A 100 -2.57 -9.38 -19.11
CA LYS A 100 -2.66 -9.16 -20.56
C LYS A 100 -1.30 -8.79 -21.17
N LYS A 101 -0.44 -8.18 -20.38
CA LYS A 101 0.98 -7.85 -20.64
C LYS A 101 1.76 -8.18 -19.36
N PRO A 102 3.05 -8.50 -19.45
CA PRO A 102 3.87 -8.76 -18.26
C PRO A 102 3.78 -7.63 -17.25
N PHE A 103 3.35 -7.94 -16.03
CA PHE A 103 3.18 -6.96 -14.96
C PHE A 103 3.32 -7.63 -13.59
N GLN A 104 4.24 -7.12 -12.77
CA GLN A 104 4.41 -7.56 -11.39
C GLN A 104 3.59 -6.70 -10.45
N TRP A 105 2.43 -7.20 -10.05
CA TRP A 105 1.51 -6.47 -9.20
C TRP A 105 1.73 -6.77 -7.71
N ILE A 106 2.66 -6.05 -7.10
CA ILE A 106 2.87 -6.09 -5.63
C ILE A 106 1.69 -5.39 -4.95
N ARG A 107 1.00 -6.11 -4.06
CA ARG A 107 -0.25 -5.66 -3.42
C ARG A 107 -0.20 -5.81 -1.91
N GLY A 108 -0.93 -4.95 -1.20
CA GLY A 108 -1.23 -5.07 0.21
C GLY A 108 -2.72 -4.80 0.45
N TYR A 109 -3.38 -5.70 1.17
CA TYR A 109 -4.81 -5.63 1.48
C TYR A 109 -5.01 -5.41 2.99
N GLN A 110 -4.74 -4.21 3.45
CA GLN A 110 -4.93 -3.77 4.83
C GLN A 110 -5.24 -2.27 4.88
N VAL A 111 -5.79 -1.82 6.00
CA VAL A 111 -5.92 -0.38 6.28
C VAL A 111 -4.53 0.27 6.20
N GLY A 112 -4.40 1.33 5.41
CA GLY A 112 -3.12 1.94 5.07
C GLY A 112 -2.50 1.42 3.77
N GLY A 113 -2.93 0.26 3.25
CA GLY A 113 -2.48 -0.30 1.98
C GLY A 113 -0.96 -0.40 1.87
N LYS A 114 -0.42 0.01 0.73
CA LYS A 114 1.03 -0.05 0.47
C LYS A 114 1.86 0.97 1.25
N SER A 115 1.25 1.96 1.91
CA SER A 115 1.98 2.88 2.78
C SER A 115 2.61 2.20 3.99
N ILE A 116 2.11 1.02 4.38
CA ILE A 116 2.71 0.20 5.44
C ILE A 116 3.96 -0.55 4.95
N MET A 117 4.04 -0.82 3.65
CA MET A 117 5.04 -1.70 3.04
C MET A 117 6.25 -0.96 2.45
N TRP A 118 6.20 0.36 2.28
CA TRP A 118 7.28 1.12 1.66
C TRP A 118 8.42 1.44 2.63
N ALA A 119 9.60 1.73 2.09
CA ALA A 119 10.80 1.98 2.90
C ALA A 119 10.82 3.31 3.64
N ARG A 120 9.79 4.14 3.53
CA ARG A 120 9.62 5.44 4.17
C ARG A 120 10.70 6.47 3.82
N GLN A 121 11.34 6.30 2.70
CA GLN A 121 12.24 7.33 2.17
C GLN A 121 11.41 8.43 1.53
N VAL A 122 11.58 9.64 2.01
CA VAL A 122 10.98 10.86 1.47
C VAL A 122 12.11 11.81 1.13
N GLN A 123 12.25 12.10 -0.15
CA GLN A 123 13.25 13.03 -0.66
C GLN A 123 12.55 14.23 -1.27
N ARG A 124 13.15 15.40 -1.12
CA ARG A 124 12.68 16.58 -1.84
C ARG A 124 13.08 16.47 -3.30
N TRP A 125 12.09 16.37 -4.17
CA TRP A 125 12.31 16.28 -5.61
C TRP A 125 12.67 17.63 -6.21
N SER A 126 13.38 17.60 -7.31
CA SER A 126 13.75 18.80 -8.06
C SER A 126 12.69 19.13 -9.11
N THR A 127 12.76 20.32 -9.69
CA THR A 127 11.95 20.70 -10.85
C THR A 127 12.06 19.68 -11.97
N TYR A 128 13.28 19.12 -12.17
CA TYR A 128 13.52 18.10 -13.20
C TYR A 128 12.66 16.85 -13.02
N ASP A 129 12.44 16.41 -11.78
CA ASP A 129 11.63 15.20 -11.50
C ASP A 129 10.16 15.41 -11.85
N PHE A 130 9.63 16.61 -11.68
CA PHE A 130 8.23 16.95 -12.03
C PHE A 130 8.03 17.10 -13.54
N GLU A 131 8.96 17.71 -14.23
CA GLU A 131 8.90 18.00 -15.67
C GLU A 131 9.45 16.85 -16.53
N GLY A 132 10.32 16.00 -15.97
CA GLY A 132 11.03 14.94 -16.69
C GLY A 132 10.16 14.05 -17.54
N PRO A 133 9.01 13.55 -17.06
CA PRO A 133 8.12 12.70 -17.87
C PRO A 133 7.66 13.32 -19.18
N ALA A 134 7.32 14.62 -19.18
CA ALA A 134 6.93 15.36 -20.39
C ALA A 134 8.15 15.69 -21.26
N ARG A 135 9.26 16.13 -20.66
CA ARG A 135 10.51 16.44 -21.35
C ARG A 135 11.05 15.23 -22.12
N ASP A 136 11.00 14.05 -21.50
CA ASP A 136 11.51 12.82 -22.10
C ASP A 136 10.47 12.14 -23.01
N GLY A 137 9.25 12.67 -23.11
CA GLY A 137 8.20 12.20 -24.01
C GLY A 137 7.51 10.89 -23.57
N PHE A 138 7.63 10.50 -22.31
CA PHE A 138 7.00 9.27 -21.80
C PHE A 138 5.58 9.48 -21.29
N ALA A 139 5.30 10.67 -20.74
CA ALA A 139 4.03 11.02 -20.16
C ALA A 139 3.82 12.54 -20.14
N VAL A 140 2.81 13.00 -19.44
CA VAL A 140 2.59 14.43 -19.15
C VAL A 140 3.37 14.83 -17.90
N GLU A 141 3.67 16.11 -17.75
CA GLU A 141 4.23 16.63 -16.51
C GLU A 141 3.26 16.48 -15.33
N TRP A 142 3.80 16.51 -14.14
CA TRP A 142 2.95 16.49 -12.94
C TRP A 142 2.16 17.78 -12.81
N PRO A 143 0.90 17.73 -12.31
CA PRO A 143 0.08 18.93 -12.09
C PRO A 143 0.52 19.76 -10.88
N ILE A 144 1.66 19.43 -10.28
CA ILE A 144 2.33 20.10 -9.17
C ILE A 144 3.80 20.28 -9.53
N GLY A 145 4.44 21.29 -8.98
CA GLY A 145 5.86 21.57 -9.20
C GLY A 145 6.67 21.67 -7.91
N TYR A 146 7.93 22.07 -8.04
CA TYR A 146 8.86 22.14 -6.92
C TYR A 146 8.46 23.18 -5.84
N ASN A 147 7.71 24.21 -6.21
CA ASN A 147 7.35 25.31 -5.32
C ASN A 147 5.98 25.16 -4.67
N ASP A 148 5.22 24.12 -5.02
CA ASP A 148 3.92 23.80 -4.45
C ASP A 148 4.08 22.97 -3.15
#